data_27bd31e52eeda9ea6d69ae2b9b6a47b8
#
_entry.id   27bd31e52eeda9ea6d69ae2b9b6a47b8
#
_cell.length_a   1.000
_cell.length_b   1.000
_cell.length_c   1.000
_cell.angle_alpha   90.00
_cell.angle_beta   90.00
_cell.angle_gamma   90.00
#
_symmetry.space_group_name_H-M   'P 1'
#
loop_
_entity.id
_entity.type
_entity.pdbx_description
1 polymer ?
#
loop_
_entity_poly.entity_id
_entity_poly.type
_entity_poly.pdbx_seq_one_letter_code
_entity_poly.pdbx_strand_id
1 'polypeptide(L)'
;MQLLKNPAQVAHFLLIILLAAGLNSCSEDPNPVGAGLLPSSDLLKLDTLSTVAIRSYGQSAIPSASTTRLLVGRVRDIESWGVLRFSTLPDSVAYMKILSAEVILRANYHLGDSLAPFSLTAHKVLQSWGTDSLTLDSLTAASFYDPNPMSTISLPSVGDTASITIPVDTTVIRSWGTVSDTAFQNYGILLHPTNSQVVKGFAMFGASDESHRPKLLMRFLRAEVSRIDTLVVRTGVSRFAARIQDASWISDSTRIYVHNGLSYRGVLEFNISALPAHAAIHRAQLELTLDPSQSRFSSYTVDSTVAVYLTDDGLVATNIFGLSESFVSNGMRIHRHPVGQFVQRWVRGATQRKVIIAGLAEPDGLDLFTFYGAAAPLSLRPRLSIVYSLIQ
;
A
#
# COMPACT_ATOMS: atom_id res chain seq x y z
N MET A 1 23.41 41.96 43.46
CA MET A 1 22.40 41.24 44.27
C MET A 1 21.19 42.18 44.45
N GLN A 2 20.41 42.32 43.34
CA GLN A 2 19.19 43.18 43.26
C GLN A 2 18.16 42.49 42.35
N LEU A 3 17.70 41.33 42.75
CA LEU A 3 16.66 40.59 42.01
C LEU A 3 15.66 40.06 43.02
N LEU A 4 14.70 40.87 43.48
CA LEU A 4 13.46 40.44 44.15
C LEU A 4 12.80 41.65 44.87
N LYS A 5 12.43 42.70 44.12
CA LYS A 5 11.68 43.85 44.69
C LYS A 5 10.23 43.90 44.24
N ASN A 6 9.73 42.91 43.51
CA ASN A 6 8.32 42.92 43.06
C ASN A 6 7.59 41.71 43.65
N PRO A 7 6.61 41.92 44.58
CA PRO A 7 5.92 40.83 45.25
C PRO A 7 5.18 39.88 44.25
N ALA A 8 4.81 40.40 43.08
CA ALA A 8 4.19 39.56 42.00
C ALA A 8 5.24 38.58 41.40
N GLN A 9 6.49 38.96 41.30
CA GLN A 9 7.54 38.06 40.78
C GLN A 9 7.91 36.96 41.78
N VAL A 10 7.91 37.28 43.07
CA VAL A 10 8.11 36.28 44.13
C VAL A 10 6.95 35.26 44.15
N ALA A 11 5.73 35.72 43.99
CA ALA A 11 4.56 34.83 43.91
C ALA A 11 4.61 33.89 42.68
N HIS A 12 5.00 34.39 41.52
CA HIS A 12 5.19 33.56 40.32
C HIS A 12 6.30 32.53 40.49
N PHE A 13 7.42 32.91 41.12
CA PHE A 13 8.53 32.00 41.33
C PHE A 13 8.20 30.90 42.34
N LEU A 14 7.44 31.23 43.40
CA LEU A 14 6.89 30.27 44.35
C LEU A 14 5.90 29.32 43.70
N LEU A 15 5.03 29.81 42.80
CA LEU A 15 4.06 28.99 42.07
C LEU A 15 4.75 27.99 41.15
N ILE A 16 5.82 28.41 40.46
CA ILE A 16 6.61 27.53 39.59
C ILE A 16 7.34 26.44 40.41
N ILE A 17 7.89 26.79 41.60
CA ILE A 17 8.50 25.80 42.48
C ILE A 17 7.48 24.82 43.03
N LEU A 18 6.28 25.26 43.38
CA LEU A 18 5.19 24.38 43.82
C LEU A 18 4.70 23.45 42.71
N LEU A 19 4.59 23.96 41.44
CA LEU A 19 4.28 23.11 40.28
C LEU A 19 5.39 22.09 40.01
N ALA A 20 6.65 22.48 40.06
CA ALA A 20 7.79 21.59 39.87
C ALA A 20 7.90 20.51 40.96
N ALA A 21 7.56 20.83 42.19
CA ALA A 21 7.52 19.85 43.28
C ALA A 21 6.33 18.87 43.13
N GLY A 22 5.20 19.33 42.57
CA GLY A 22 4.04 18.46 42.27
C GLY A 22 4.30 17.45 41.14
N LEU A 23 5.19 17.75 40.19
CA LEU A 23 5.51 16.86 39.08
C LEU A 23 6.46 15.70 39.46
N ASN A 24 7.14 15.79 40.60
CA ASN A 24 8.00 14.69 41.09
C ASN A 24 7.24 13.68 41.99
N SER A 25 5.97 13.93 42.28
CA SER A 25 5.15 13.04 43.13
C SER A 25 4.53 11.83 42.43
N CYS A 26 4.77 11.67 41.12
CA CYS A 26 4.22 10.54 40.34
C CYS A 26 5.26 9.50 39.87
N SER A 27 6.42 9.40 40.57
CA SER A 27 7.43 8.37 40.27
C SER A 27 7.52 7.28 41.33
N GLU A 28 6.49 7.03 42.08
CA GLU A 28 6.42 5.77 42.81
C GLU A 28 5.98 4.70 41.80
N ASP A 29 6.88 3.76 41.51
CA ASP A 29 6.48 2.45 40.98
C ASP A 29 5.22 2.02 41.76
N PRO A 30 4.18 1.51 41.11
CA PRO A 30 3.02 1.03 41.82
C PRO A 30 3.52 -0.08 42.75
N ASN A 31 3.84 0.30 43.96
CA ASN A 31 4.16 -0.63 45.03
C ASN A 31 2.96 -1.58 45.06
N PRO A 32 3.11 -2.88 44.89
CA PRO A 32 2.02 -3.82 44.87
C PRO A 32 1.41 -3.89 46.30
N VAL A 33 0.72 -2.80 46.71
CA VAL A 33 0.00 -2.73 47.93
C VAL A 33 -1.03 -3.86 47.93
N GLY A 34 -0.73 -4.89 48.70
CA GLY A 34 -1.55 -6.08 48.75
C GLY A 34 -0.97 -7.32 48.06
N ALA A 35 0.07 -7.20 47.20
CA ALA A 35 0.68 -8.39 46.60
C ALA A 35 1.34 -9.33 47.65
N GLY A 36 1.83 -8.77 48.76
CA GLY A 36 2.34 -9.52 49.90
C GLY A 36 1.27 -10.14 50.80
N LEU A 37 -0.03 -9.82 50.58
CA LEU A 37 -1.18 -10.36 51.29
C LEU A 37 -1.85 -11.51 50.53
N LEU A 38 -1.48 -11.68 49.24
CA LEU A 38 -1.99 -12.82 48.45
C LEU A 38 -1.13 -14.05 48.72
N PRO A 39 -1.74 -15.22 48.93
CA PRO A 39 -1.00 -16.49 48.94
C PRO A 39 -0.17 -16.60 47.66
N SER A 40 1.02 -17.15 47.74
CA SER A 40 1.88 -17.34 46.55
C SER A 40 1.23 -18.22 45.47
N SER A 41 0.23 -19.01 45.83
CA SER A 41 -0.65 -19.80 44.94
C SER A 41 -1.56 -18.91 44.07
N ASP A 42 -1.88 -17.70 44.53
CA ASP A 42 -2.81 -16.78 43.85
C ASP A 42 -2.06 -15.76 42.95
N LEU A 43 -0.72 -15.79 43.00
CA LEU A 43 0.11 -15.00 42.14
C LEU A 43 0.20 -15.66 40.75
N LEU A 44 -0.23 -14.92 39.71
CA LEU A 44 -0.14 -15.39 38.35
C LEU A 44 1.35 -15.60 37.97
N LYS A 45 1.77 -16.83 37.79
CA LYS A 45 3.14 -17.10 37.31
C LYS A 45 3.20 -16.92 35.80
N LEU A 46 3.96 -15.94 35.35
CA LEU A 46 4.21 -15.69 33.94
C LEU A 46 5.47 -16.43 33.50
N ASP A 47 5.36 -17.16 32.41
CA ASP A 47 6.46 -17.80 31.72
C ASP A 47 6.65 -17.14 30.32
N THR A 48 7.84 -17.30 29.74
CA THR A 48 8.16 -16.76 28.41
C THR A 48 8.69 -17.85 27.49
N LEU A 49 8.24 -17.81 26.23
CA LEU A 49 8.78 -18.61 25.14
C LEU A 49 9.27 -17.69 24.02
N SER A 50 10.50 -17.86 23.56
CA SER A 50 11.01 -17.21 22.36
C SER A 50 11.39 -18.28 21.34
N THR A 51 10.86 -18.15 20.12
CA THR A 51 11.16 -19.05 19.01
C THR A 51 11.42 -18.25 17.74
N VAL A 52 12.14 -18.84 16.80
CA VAL A 52 12.38 -18.24 15.47
C VAL A 52 11.58 -18.98 14.41
N ALA A 53 11.35 -18.34 13.27
CA ALA A 53 10.70 -19.00 12.15
C ALA A 53 11.53 -20.20 11.69
N ILE A 54 10.85 -21.34 11.52
CA ILE A 54 11.46 -22.58 11.02
C ILE A 54 11.41 -22.65 9.49
N ARG A 55 10.47 -21.93 8.87
CA ARG A 55 10.30 -21.87 7.44
C ARG A 55 9.79 -20.50 7.02
N SER A 56 10.28 -20.03 5.86
CA SER A 56 9.78 -18.84 5.18
C SER A 56 9.75 -19.06 3.67
N TYR A 57 8.74 -18.53 3.01
CA TYR A 57 8.61 -18.56 1.55
C TYR A 57 7.73 -17.43 1.06
N GLY A 58 7.78 -17.14 -0.24
CA GLY A 58 6.90 -16.18 -0.88
C GLY A 58 5.70 -16.86 -1.53
N GLN A 59 4.61 -16.13 -1.62
CA GLN A 59 3.37 -16.57 -2.24
C GLN A 59 2.80 -15.43 -3.09
N SER A 60 2.45 -15.74 -4.36
CA SER A 60 1.67 -14.83 -5.18
C SER A 60 0.19 -14.90 -4.79
N ALA A 61 -0.46 -13.75 -4.69
CA ALA A 61 -1.89 -13.63 -4.44
C ALA A 61 -2.56 -12.91 -5.62
N ILE A 62 -3.88 -13.00 -5.72
CA ILE A 62 -4.63 -12.21 -6.70
C ILE A 62 -4.70 -10.78 -6.17
N PRO A 63 -4.32 -9.75 -6.97
CA PRO A 63 -4.42 -8.36 -6.55
C PRO A 63 -5.85 -8.00 -6.18
N SER A 64 -6.01 -7.18 -5.15
CA SER A 64 -7.33 -6.64 -4.79
C SER A 64 -7.88 -5.77 -5.92
N ALA A 65 -9.16 -5.92 -6.22
CA ALA A 65 -9.84 -5.20 -7.30
C ALA A 65 -9.96 -3.69 -7.07
N SER A 66 -9.85 -3.21 -5.83
CA SER A 66 -10.03 -1.80 -5.50
C SER A 66 -8.69 -1.11 -5.32
N THR A 67 -8.33 -0.25 -6.25
CA THR A 67 -7.14 0.59 -6.19
C THR A 67 -7.53 2.06 -6.11
N THR A 68 -6.75 2.88 -5.42
CA THR A 68 -6.97 4.33 -5.33
C THR A 68 -6.06 5.12 -6.27
N ARG A 69 -5.08 4.44 -6.89
CA ARG A 69 -4.10 5.02 -7.81
C ARG A 69 -4.02 4.28 -9.14
N LEU A 70 -3.71 5.04 -10.17
CA LEU A 70 -3.34 4.56 -11.50
C LEU A 70 -1.83 4.68 -11.62
N LEU A 71 -1.11 3.56 -11.53
CA LEU A 71 0.35 3.54 -11.56
C LEU A 71 0.84 3.32 -12.99
N VAL A 72 1.68 4.23 -13.49
CA VAL A 72 2.23 4.17 -14.86
C VAL A 72 3.71 4.53 -14.82
N GLY A 73 4.54 3.72 -15.42
CA GLY A 73 5.97 3.99 -15.52
C GLY A 73 6.80 2.72 -15.48
N ARG A 74 8.11 2.93 -15.54
CA ARG A 74 9.09 1.88 -15.40
C ARG A 74 10.22 2.36 -14.50
N VAL A 75 10.65 1.53 -13.58
CA VAL A 75 11.80 1.78 -12.71
C VAL A 75 12.53 0.47 -12.45
N ARG A 76 13.81 0.40 -12.82
CA ARG A 76 14.61 -0.82 -12.71
C ARG A 76 13.90 -1.99 -13.43
N ASP A 77 13.56 -3.04 -12.68
CA ASP A 77 12.89 -4.26 -13.11
C ASP A 77 11.35 -4.22 -13.00
N ILE A 78 10.80 -3.13 -12.44
CA ILE A 78 9.35 -2.95 -12.29
C ILE A 78 8.81 -2.17 -13.48
N GLU A 79 7.76 -2.69 -14.10
CA GLU A 79 6.99 -2.06 -15.16
C GLU A 79 5.52 -2.03 -14.79
N SER A 80 4.85 -0.88 -14.97
CA SER A 80 3.43 -0.69 -14.69
C SER A 80 2.75 0.08 -15.81
N TRP A 81 1.63 -0.46 -16.32
CA TRP A 81 0.79 0.14 -17.35
C TRP A 81 -0.58 0.47 -16.76
N GLY A 82 -1.17 1.58 -17.20
CA GLY A 82 -2.46 2.03 -16.74
C GLY A 82 -3.52 1.94 -17.83
N VAL A 83 -4.76 1.64 -17.43
CA VAL A 83 -5.94 1.71 -18.32
C VAL A 83 -7.07 2.46 -17.63
N LEU A 84 -7.75 3.32 -18.37
CA LEU A 84 -8.88 4.09 -17.87
C LEU A 84 -9.96 4.20 -18.93
N ARG A 85 -11.21 4.21 -18.47
CA ARG A 85 -12.41 4.36 -19.31
C ARG A 85 -13.35 5.35 -18.66
N PHE A 86 -13.76 6.37 -19.41
CA PHE A 86 -14.79 7.30 -18.99
C PHE A 86 -16.15 6.71 -19.23
N SER A 87 -17.04 6.79 -18.25
CA SER A 87 -18.43 6.40 -18.35
C SER A 87 -19.34 7.63 -18.48
N THR A 88 -20.60 7.42 -18.80
CA THR A 88 -21.61 8.51 -18.87
C THR A 88 -21.29 9.62 -19.87
N LEU A 89 -20.74 9.27 -21.04
CA LEU A 89 -20.67 10.18 -22.15
C LEU A 89 -22.11 10.40 -22.69
N PRO A 90 -22.51 11.67 -22.98
CA PRO A 90 -23.81 11.91 -23.62
C PRO A 90 -23.85 11.29 -25.03
N ASP A 91 -24.97 10.75 -25.43
CA ASP A 91 -25.18 10.18 -26.78
C ASP A 91 -24.90 11.21 -27.89
N SER A 92 -25.12 12.49 -27.58
CA SER A 92 -24.83 13.61 -28.48
C SER A 92 -23.36 13.73 -28.87
N VAL A 93 -22.42 13.11 -28.12
CA VAL A 93 -20.97 13.14 -28.43
C VAL A 93 -20.68 12.61 -29.84
N ALA A 94 -21.44 11.61 -30.31
CA ALA A 94 -21.32 11.08 -31.66
C ALA A 94 -21.50 12.13 -32.76
N TYR A 95 -22.35 13.13 -32.49
CA TYR A 95 -22.74 14.18 -33.45
C TYR A 95 -22.09 15.53 -33.20
N MET A 96 -21.34 15.66 -32.09
CA MET A 96 -20.65 16.91 -31.77
C MET A 96 -19.48 17.17 -32.71
N LYS A 97 -19.32 18.43 -33.12
CA LYS A 97 -18.08 18.91 -33.74
C LYS A 97 -17.05 19.16 -32.63
N ILE A 98 -16.36 18.09 -32.18
CA ILE A 98 -15.32 18.19 -31.15
C ILE A 98 -14.09 18.85 -31.75
N LEU A 99 -13.61 19.92 -31.11
CA LEU A 99 -12.44 20.71 -31.54
C LEU A 99 -11.17 20.19 -30.84
N SER A 100 -11.25 19.81 -29.57
CA SER A 100 -10.17 19.19 -28.82
C SER A 100 -10.73 18.30 -27.74
N ALA A 101 -9.96 17.27 -27.38
CA ALA A 101 -10.23 16.41 -26.22
C ALA A 101 -8.92 16.14 -25.48
N GLU A 102 -9.00 16.16 -24.16
CA GLU A 102 -7.84 16.00 -23.28
C GLU A 102 -8.21 15.20 -22.04
N VAL A 103 -7.36 14.26 -21.65
CA VAL A 103 -7.43 13.62 -20.34
C VAL A 103 -6.48 14.32 -19.39
N ILE A 104 -7.00 14.72 -18.23
CA ILE A 104 -6.23 15.38 -17.18
C ILE A 104 -6.12 14.39 -16.01
N LEU A 105 -4.89 14.09 -15.60
CA LEU A 105 -4.56 13.21 -14.48
C LEU A 105 -3.76 13.99 -13.46
N ARG A 106 -4.09 13.85 -12.16
CA ARG A 106 -3.37 14.47 -11.07
C ARG A 106 -2.45 13.46 -10.38
N ALA A 107 -1.16 13.75 -10.37
CA ALA A 107 -0.15 12.93 -9.70
C ALA A 107 -0.28 13.05 -8.18
N ASN A 108 -0.02 11.93 -7.47
CA ASN A 108 -0.03 11.84 -6.02
C ASN A 108 0.94 10.79 -5.47
N TYR A 109 1.86 10.27 -6.32
CA TYR A 109 2.75 9.18 -5.93
C TYR A 109 3.93 9.09 -6.90
N HIS A 110 5.09 8.68 -6.41
CA HIS A 110 6.18 8.18 -7.24
C HIS A 110 6.94 7.04 -6.56
N LEU A 111 7.50 6.15 -7.39
CA LEU A 111 8.52 5.18 -7.04
C LEU A 111 9.72 5.40 -7.98
N GLY A 112 10.92 5.54 -7.41
CA GLY A 112 12.13 5.87 -8.15
C GLY A 112 12.52 7.33 -8.05
N ASP A 113 13.20 7.87 -9.05
CA ASP A 113 13.66 9.26 -9.05
C ASP A 113 12.51 10.23 -9.36
N SER A 114 12.13 11.03 -8.36
CA SER A 114 11.04 12.01 -8.48
C SER A 114 11.28 13.10 -9.53
N LEU A 115 12.54 13.39 -9.82
CA LEU A 115 12.97 14.42 -10.77
C LEU A 115 13.25 13.85 -12.16
N ALA A 116 13.18 12.52 -12.35
CA ALA A 116 13.41 11.88 -13.63
C ALA A 116 12.39 12.34 -14.68
N PRO A 117 12.81 12.39 -15.96
CA PRO A 117 11.90 12.57 -17.07
C PRO A 117 10.78 11.51 -17.05
N PHE A 118 9.56 11.96 -17.30
CA PHE A 118 8.39 11.10 -17.38
C PHE A 118 7.80 11.14 -18.78
N SER A 119 7.65 9.98 -19.39
CA SER A 119 7.09 9.86 -20.72
C SER A 119 6.18 8.64 -20.85
N LEU A 120 5.13 8.81 -21.64
CA LEU A 120 4.18 7.76 -21.98
C LEU A 120 3.57 7.97 -23.36
N THR A 121 3.00 6.91 -23.92
CA THR A 121 2.10 6.94 -25.06
C THR A 121 0.68 6.57 -24.62
N ALA A 122 -0.31 7.22 -25.21
CA ALA A 122 -1.71 6.91 -25.00
C ALA A 122 -2.28 6.19 -26.23
N HIS A 123 -2.95 5.08 -26.03
CA HIS A 123 -3.48 4.20 -27.07
C HIS A 123 -4.98 3.96 -26.88
N LYS A 124 -5.70 3.78 -27.99
CA LYS A 124 -7.09 3.32 -27.97
C LYS A 124 -7.13 1.87 -27.53
N VAL A 125 -7.99 1.54 -26.57
CA VAL A 125 -8.27 0.15 -26.20
C VAL A 125 -9.30 -0.45 -27.18
N LEU A 126 -9.05 -1.68 -27.66
CA LEU A 126 -9.82 -2.32 -28.72
C LEU A 126 -10.79 -3.39 -28.21
N GLN A 127 -10.67 -3.82 -26.96
CA GLN A 127 -11.51 -4.87 -26.40
C GLN A 127 -11.95 -4.58 -24.97
N SER A 128 -13.04 -5.20 -24.56
CA SER A 128 -13.56 -5.07 -23.20
C SER A 128 -12.58 -5.64 -22.18
N TRP A 129 -12.52 -5.01 -21.01
CA TRP A 129 -11.71 -5.45 -19.88
C TRP A 129 -12.50 -5.34 -18.57
N GLY A 130 -12.27 -6.32 -17.70
CA GLY A 130 -12.82 -6.34 -16.33
C GLY A 130 -11.84 -5.78 -15.32
N THR A 131 -12.33 -5.47 -14.13
CA THR A 131 -11.52 -4.93 -13.02
C THR A 131 -10.80 -6.01 -12.23
N ASP A 132 -11.27 -7.27 -12.30
CA ASP A 132 -10.88 -8.33 -11.36
C ASP A 132 -9.81 -9.28 -11.90
N SER A 133 -9.47 -9.19 -13.18
CA SER A 133 -8.54 -10.14 -13.84
C SER A 133 -7.51 -9.47 -14.75
N LEU A 134 -7.27 -8.18 -14.57
CA LEU A 134 -6.34 -7.45 -15.43
C LEU A 134 -4.89 -7.75 -15.04
N THR A 135 -4.13 -8.34 -15.96
CA THR A 135 -2.69 -8.59 -15.83
C THR A 135 -1.91 -7.75 -16.83
N LEU A 136 -0.60 -7.56 -16.60
CA LEU A 136 0.21 -6.85 -17.57
C LEU A 136 0.30 -7.61 -18.90
N ASP A 137 0.30 -8.93 -18.87
CA ASP A 137 0.31 -9.74 -20.11
C ASP A 137 -0.96 -9.54 -20.93
N SER A 138 -2.13 -9.33 -20.27
CA SER A 138 -3.35 -8.96 -20.98
C SER A 138 -3.27 -7.56 -21.57
N LEU A 139 -2.68 -6.59 -20.87
CA LEU A 139 -2.52 -5.21 -21.36
C LEU A 139 -1.52 -5.12 -22.53
N THR A 140 -0.48 -5.95 -22.53
CA THR A 140 0.56 -5.96 -23.57
C THR A 140 0.19 -6.82 -24.78
N ALA A 141 -0.91 -7.56 -24.75
CA ALA A 141 -1.37 -8.35 -25.88
C ALA A 141 -1.66 -7.46 -27.09
N ALA A 142 -1.15 -7.84 -28.27
CA ALA A 142 -1.25 -7.05 -29.51
C ALA A 142 -2.71 -6.76 -29.94
N SER A 143 -3.68 -7.58 -29.51
CA SER A 143 -5.11 -7.37 -29.79
C SER A 143 -5.79 -6.44 -28.78
N PHE A 144 -5.13 -6.08 -27.68
CA PHE A 144 -5.76 -5.29 -26.61
C PHE A 144 -5.89 -3.81 -26.95
N TYR A 145 -4.95 -3.25 -27.68
CA TYR A 145 -4.90 -1.82 -28.01
C TYR A 145 -4.42 -1.58 -29.43
N ASP A 146 -4.72 -0.38 -29.94
CA ASP A 146 -4.17 0.07 -31.24
C ASP A 146 -2.66 0.36 -31.07
N PRO A 147 -1.79 -0.27 -31.84
CA PRO A 147 -0.35 -0.02 -31.75
C PRO A 147 0.03 1.42 -32.10
N ASN A 148 -0.78 2.13 -32.88
CA ASN A 148 -0.55 3.53 -33.18
C ASN A 148 -1.00 4.42 -32.02
N PRO A 149 -0.10 5.17 -31.38
CA PRO A 149 -0.48 6.02 -30.27
C PRO A 149 -1.34 7.20 -30.71
N MET A 150 -2.40 7.51 -29.97
CA MET A 150 -3.18 8.72 -30.13
C MET A 150 -2.38 9.97 -29.76
N SER A 151 -1.49 9.83 -28.78
CA SER A 151 -0.59 10.90 -28.34
C SER A 151 0.65 10.35 -27.64
N THR A 152 1.70 11.16 -27.65
CA THR A 152 2.93 10.92 -26.89
C THR A 152 3.17 12.11 -25.97
N ILE A 153 3.41 11.82 -24.70
CA ILE A 153 3.71 12.80 -23.66
C ILE A 153 5.15 12.63 -23.24
N SER A 154 5.90 13.72 -23.20
CA SER A 154 7.26 13.74 -22.66
C SER A 154 7.42 15.00 -21.82
N LEU A 155 7.69 14.82 -20.52
CA LEU A 155 7.83 15.87 -19.52
C LEU A 155 9.19 15.74 -18.85
N PRO A 156 9.90 16.87 -18.57
CA PRO A 156 11.19 16.82 -17.90
C PRO A 156 11.09 16.23 -16.49
N SER A 157 9.98 16.45 -15.82
CA SER A 157 9.61 15.81 -14.55
C SER A 157 8.12 16.01 -14.26
N VAL A 158 7.58 15.22 -13.31
CA VAL A 158 6.20 15.36 -12.83
C VAL A 158 6.23 15.37 -11.30
N GLY A 159 5.92 16.51 -10.68
CA GLY A 159 5.77 16.61 -9.23
C GLY A 159 4.55 15.83 -8.73
N ASP A 160 4.59 15.38 -7.47
CA ASP A 160 3.53 14.53 -6.88
C ASP A 160 2.17 15.23 -6.67
N THR A 161 2.11 16.53 -6.92
CA THR A 161 0.85 17.31 -6.90
C THR A 161 0.54 17.93 -8.26
N ALA A 162 1.35 17.65 -9.28
CA ALA A 162 1.19 18.20 -10.61
C ALA A 162 0.04 17.50 -11.36
N SER A 163 -0.55 18.21 -12.30
CA SER A 163 -1.46 17.62 -13.28
C SER A 163 -0.74 17.43 -14.60
N ILE A 164 -0.97 16.31 -15.26
CA ILE A 164 -0.56 16.08 -16.64
C ILE A 164 -1.78 16.13 -17.54
N THR A 165 -1.56 16.62 -18.77
CA THR A 165 -2.60 16.69 -19.80
C THR A 165 -2.20 15.77 -20.95
N ILE A 166 -3.09 14.87 -21.32
CA ILE A 166 -2.90 13.89 -22.38
C ILE A 166 -3.91 14.22 -23.50
N PRO A 167 -3.47 14.74 -24.64
CA PRO A 167 -4.34 14.95 -25.79
C PRO A 167 -4.94 13.62 -26.27
N VAL A 168 -6.19 13.62 -26.68
CA VAL A 168 -6.90 12.45 -27.18
C VAL A 168 -7.47 12.76 -28.55
N ASP A 169 -7.37 11.80 -29.46
CA ASP A 169 -7.95 11.93 -30.80
C ASP A 169 -9.47 12.09 -30.72
N THR A 170 -9.96 13.19 -31.30
CA THR A 170 -11.39 13.51 -31.30
C THR A 170 -12.23 12.52 -32.08
N THR A 171 -11.65 11.80 -33.03
CA THR A 171 -12.35 10.71 -33.77
C THR A 171 -12.60 9.52 -32.89
N VAL A 172 -11.65 9.19 -31.99
CA VAL A 172 -11.80 8.14 -30.98
C VAL A 172 -12.92 8.51 -30.01
N ILE A 173 -12.93 9.75 -29.51
CA ILE A 173 -14.00 10.21 -28.60
C ILE A 173 -15.38 10.14 -29.27
N ARG A 174 -15.49 10.56 -30.52
CA ARG A 174 -16.77 10.43 -31.27
C ARG A 174 -17.22 8.99 -31.40
N SER A 175 -16.28 8.04 -31.63
CA SER A 175 -16.62 6.62 -31.74
C SER A 175 -17.19 6.05 -30.43
N TRP A 176 -16.92 6.65 -29.27
CA TRP A 176 -17.47 6.24 -28.00
C TRP A 176 -18.95 6.63 -27.80
N GLY A 177 -19.41 7.70 -28.47
CA GLY A 177 -20.82 8.10 -28.45
C GLY A 177 -21.68 7.38 -29.51
N THR A 178 -21.08 6.60 -30.41
CA THR A 178 -21.83 5.87 -31.42
C THR A 178 -22.50 4.63 -30.80
N VAL A 179 -23.78 4.72 -30.53
CA VAL A 179 -24.62 3.59 -30.11
C VAL A 179 -24.96 2.80 -31.37
N SER A 180 -24.17 1.77 -31.68
CA SER A 180 -24.63 0.73 -32.60
C SER A 180 -25.21 -0.41 -31.76
N ASP A 181 -26.33 -1.03 -32.20
CA ASP A 181 -27.01 -2.11 -31.51
C ASP A 181 -26.16 -3.35 -31.19
N THR A 182 -24.92 -3.37 -31.60
CA THR A 182 -24.04 -4.56 -31.52
C THR A 182 -22.71 -4.37 -30.82
N ALA A 183 -22.25 -3.14 -30.50
CA ALA A 183 -20.97 -2.98 -29.79
C ALA A 183 -20.85 -1.63 -29.08
N PHE A 184 -20.89 -1.66 -27.77
CA PHE A 184 -20.38 -0.56 -26.95
C PHE A 184 -18.86 -0.43 -27.20
N GLN A 185 -18.45 0.61 -27.91
CA GLN A 185 -17.05 0.77 -28.38
C GLN A 185 -16.14 1.59 -27.45
N ASN A 186 -16.66 2.04 -26.32
CA ASN A 186 -15.83 2.75 -25.35
C ASN A 186 -15.13 1.76 -24.41
N TYR A 187 -14.00 1.25 -24.85
CA TYR A 187 -13.12 0.44 -24.00
C TYR A 187 -12.04 1.26 -23.29
N GLY A 188 -11.93 2.57 -23.60
CA GLY A 188 -11.05 3.51 -22.91
C GLY A 188 -9.69 3.70 -23.56
N ILE A 189 -8.73 4.11 -22.72
CA ILE A 189 -7.38 4.51 -23.09
C ILE A 189 -6.40 3.68 -22.29
N LEU A 190 -5.38 3.15 -22.96
CA LEU A 190 -4.21 2.54 -22.35
C LEU A 190 -3.08 3.57 -22.27
N LEU A 191 -2.43 3.63 -21.13
CA LEU A 191 -1.24 4.43 -20.87
C LEU A 191 -0.02 3.50 -20.83
N HIS A 192 0.80 3.56 -21.86
CA HIS A 192 2.01 2.76 -22.01
C HIS A 192 3.23 3.62 -21.64
N PRO A 193 4.00 3.28 -20.59
CA PRO A 193 5.19 4.04 -20.20
C PRO A 193 6.32 3.88 -21.21
N THR A 194 6.99 4.96 -21.54
CA THR A 194 8.21 4.99 -22.36
C THR A 194 9.45 5.45 -21.60
N ASN A 195 9.27 5.91 -20.35
CA ASN A 195 10.37 6.21 -19.42
C ASN A 195 10.91 4.94 -18.73
N SER A 196 12.03 5.07 -17.99
CA SER A 196 12.71 3.93 -17.34
C SER A 196 13.22 4.20 -15.91
N GLN A 197 12.94 5.37 -15.32
CA GLN A 197 13.54 5.78 -14.04
C GLN A 197 12.52 6.08 -12.94
N VAL A 198 11.25 6.14 -13.27
CA VAL A 198 10.20 6.46 -12.32
C VAL A 198 8.87 5.81 -12.71
N VAL A 199 8.13 5.34 -11.72
CA VAL A 199 6.69 5.08 -11.84
C VAL A 199 5.96 6.24 -11.18
N LYS A 200 5.02 6.86 -11.89
CA LYS A 200 4.11 7.87 -11.33
C LYS A 200 2.75 7.27 -11.03
N GLY A 201 2.16 7.69 -9.93
CA GLY A 201 0.79 7.36 -9.57
C GLY A 201 -0.12 8.57 -9.72
N PHE A 202 -1.28 8.34 -10.30
CA PHE A 202 -2.31 9.35 -10.51
C PHE A 202 -3.56 8.96 -9.73
N ALA A 203 -4.27 9.95 -9.20
CA ALA A 203 -5.54 9.72 -8.54
C ALA A 203 -6.53 9.04 -9.49
N MET A 204 -7.33 8.12 -8.96
CA MET A 204 -8.36 7.39 -9.70
C MET A 204 -9.76 7.99 -9.53
N PHE A 205 -10.74 7.46 -10.25
CA PHE A 205 -12.15 7.88 -10.15
C PHE A 205 -12.75 7.69 -8.75
N GLY A 206 -12.24 6.74 -7.95
CA GLY A 206 -12.62 6.53 -6.56
C GLY A 206 -11.97 7.46 -5.53
N ALA A 207 -11.13 8.42 -5.95
CA ALA A 207 -10.49 9.36 -5.03
C ALA A 207 -11.55 10.16 -4.25
N SER A 208 -11.31 10.36 -2.94
CA SER A 208 -12.22 11.08 -2.05
C SER A 208 -12.40 12.55 -2.47
N ASP A 209 -11.32 13.20 -2.89
CA ASP A 209 -11.38 14.54 -3.49
C ASP A 209 -11.71 14.45 -4.98
N GLU A 210 -12.92 14.86 -5.33
CA GLU A 210 -13.40 14.86 -6.72
C GLU A 210 -12.56 15.75 -7.66
N SER A 211 -11.91 16.79 -7.13
CA SER A 211 -11.05 17.66 -7.93
C SER A 211 -9.82 16.92 -8.44
N HIS A 212 -9.40 15.87 -7.76
CA HIS A 212 -8.25 15.04 -8.12
C HIS A 212 -8.59 13.90 -9.08
N ARG A 213 -9.87 13.55 -9.23
CA ARG A 213 -10.29 12.47 -10.14
C ARG A 213 -9.88 12.74 -11.59
N PRO A 214 -9.63 11.70 -12.39
CA PRO A 214 -9.40 11.83 -13.82
C PRO A 214 -10.53 12.62 -14.48
N LYS A 215 -10.17 13.50 -15.43
CA LYS A 215 -11.13 14.31 -16.17
C LYS A 215 -10.90 14.13 -17.66
N LEU A 216 -11.98 13.90 -18.41
CA LEU A 216 -12.01 14.09 -19.85
C LEU A 216 -12.63 15.44 -20.13
N LEU A 217 -11.82 16.36 -20.65
CA LEU A 217 -12.25 17.70 -21.04
C LEU A 217 -12.38 17.75 -22.54
N MET A 218 -13.56 18.08 -23.04
CA MET A 218 -13.85 18.22 -24.47
C MET A 218 -14.31 19.63 -24.77
N ARG A 219 -13.73 20.26 -25.81
CA ARG A 219 -14.19 21.50 -26.37
C ARG A 219 -14.89 21.21 -27.70
N PHE A 220 -16.09 21.71 -27.87
CA PHE A 220 -16.88 21.45 -29.06
C PHE A 220 -17.63 22.69 -29.53
N LEU A 221 -17.89 22.76 -30.81
CA LEU A 221 -18.68 23.82 -31.41
C LEU A 221 -20.17 23.48 -31.30
N ARG A 222 -20.91 24.34 -30.64
CA ARG A 222 -22.37 24.30 -30.69
C ARG A 222 -22.83 25.07 -31.94
N ALA A 223 -23.22 24.31 -32.95
CA ALA A 223 -23.52 24.88 -34.28
C ALA A 223 -24.66 25.92 -34.26
N GLU A 224 -25.67 25.69 -33.42
CA GLU A 224 -26.89 26.54 -33.32
C GLU A 224 -26.59 27.99 -32.91
N VAL A 225 -25.54 28.19 -32.11
CA VAL A 225 -25.16 29.53 -31.60
C VAL A 225 -23.73 29.94 -31.97
N SER A 226 -23.06 29.16 -32.80
CA SER A 226 -21.65 29.37 -33.20
C SER A 226 -20.71 29.62 -32.01
N ARG A 227 -20.97 28.94 -30.87
CA ARG A 227 -20.23 29.10 -29.64
C ARG A 227 -19.43 27.83 -29.32
N ILE A 228 -18.23 28.04 -28.80
CA ILE A 228 -17.43 26.94 -28.25
C ILE A 228 -17.86 26.69 -26.81
N ASP A 229 -18.33 25.48 -26.54
CA ASP A 229 -18.68 25.00 -25.20
C ASP A 229 -17.68 23.94 -24.73
N THR A 230 -17.66 23.71 -23.42
CA THR A 230 -16.79 22.73 -22.77
C THR A 230 -17.63 21.70 -22.03
N LEU A 231 -17.36 20.42 -22.26
CA LEU A 231 -17.90 19.30 -21.50
C LEU A 231 -16.79 18.66 -20.68
N VAL A 232 -17.06 18.39 -19.40
CA VAL A 232 -16.14 17.71 -18.50
C VAL A 232 -16.77 16.44 -17.95
N VAL A 233 -16.17 15.30 -18.23
CA VAL A 233 -16.57 13.99 -17.68
C VAL A 233 -15.61 13.57 -16.60
N ARG A 234 -16.13 13.20 -15.42
CA ARG A 234 -15.34 12.82 -14.22
C ARG A 234 -15.69 11.42 -13.69
N THR A 235 -16.54 10.71 -14.38
CA THR A 235 -16.96 9.38 -13.98
C THR A 235 -16.32 8.33 -14.86
N GLY A 236 -15.92 7.20 -14.27
CA GLY A 236 -15.26 6.17 -15.02
C GLY A 236 -14.68 5.06 -14.17
N VAL A 237 -13.88 4.24 -14.79
CA VAL A 237 -13.13 3.13 -14.19
C VAL A 237 -11.68 3.24 -14.62
N SER A 238 -10.77 2.98 -13.70
CA SER A 238 -9.33 2.93 -13.99
C SER A 238 -8.66 1.81 -13.22
N ARG A 239 -7.64 1.23 -13.81
CA ARG A 239 -6.82 0.15 -13.24
C ARG A 239 -5.39 0.27 -13.74
N PHE A 240 -4.48 -0.34 -13.01
CA PHE A 240 -3.14 -0.61 -13.50
C PHE A 240 -2.82 -2.09 -13.38
N ALA A 241 -1.83 -2.53 -14.15
CA ALA A 241 -1.19 -3.82 -13.97
C ALA A 241 0.32 -3.64 -14.04
N ALA A 242 1.02 -4.35 -13.17
CA ALA A 242 2.47 -4.29 -13.06
C ALA A 242 3.08 -5.68 -13.14
N ARG A 243 4.39 -5.73 -13.46
CA ARG A 243 5.21 -6.94 -13.36
C ARG A 243 6.64 -6.60 -12.96
N ILE A 244 7.34 -7.60 -12.45
CA ILE A 244 8.79 -7.61 -12.33
C ILE A 244 9.34 -8.33 -13.55
N GLN A 245 10.26 -7.68 -14.29
CA GLN A 245 10.85 -8.26 -15.52
C GLN A 245 11.84 -9.38 -15.19
N ASP A 246 12.62 -9.20 -14.11
CA ASP A 246 13.53 -10.24 -13.60
C ASP A 246 13.18 -10.53 -12.14
N ALA A 247 12.51 -11.65 -11.91
CA ALA A 247 12.11 -12.14 -10.60
C ALA A 247 13.08 -13.18 -10.03
N SER A 248 14.27 -13.36 -10.57
CA SER A 248 15.24 -14.37 -10.14
C SER A 248 15.64 -14.20 -8.66
N TRP A 249 15.66 -12.97 -8.16
CA TRP A 249 15.96 -12.64 -6.76
C TRP A 249 14.89 -13.11 -5.76
N ILE A 250 13.67 -13.36 -6.20
CA ILE A 250 12.57 -13.86 -5.35
C ILE A 250 12.86 -15.28 -4.83
N SER A 251 13.74 -16.02 -5.47
CA SER A 251 14.12 -17.39 -5.07
C SER A 251 15.11 -17.47 -3.90
N ASP A 252 15.63 -16.35 -3.41
CA ASP A 252 16.56 -16.32 -2.28
C ASP A 252 15.86 -16.71 -0.97
N SER A 253 16.10 -17.94 -0.50
CA SER A 253 15.49 -18.50 0.72
C SER A 253 15.99 -17.83 2.02
N THR A 254 17.03 -17.00 1.96
CA THR A 254 17.51 -16.21 3.13
C THR A 254 16.65 -14.99 3.40
N ARG A 255 15.74 -14.65 2.48
CA ARG A 255 14.89 -13.46 2.54
C ARG A 255 13.43 -13.78 2.30
N ILE A 256 12.59 -12.86 2.71
CA ILE A 256 11.15 -12.84 2.47
C ILE A 256 10.86 -11.55 1.73
N TYR A 257 10.26 -11.66 0.58
CA TYR A 257 9.86 -10.52 -0.24
C TYR A 257 8.36 -10.30 -0.11
N VAL A 258 7.96 -9.06 0.15
CA VAL A 258 6.56 -8.63 0.19
C VAL A 258 6.43 -7.45 -0.75
N HIS A 259 5.62 -7.57 -1.80
CA HIS A 259 5.54 -6.57 -2.85
C HIS A 259 4.09 -6.10 -3.04
N ASN A 260 3.87 -4.82 -2.81
CA ASN A 260 2.61 -4.15 -3.15
C ASN A 260 2.41 -4.13 -4.68
N GLY A 261 1.18 -4.03 -5.13
CA GLY A 261 0.82 -3.96 -6.56
C GLY A 261 0.97 -5.27 -7.33
N LEU A 262 1.88 -6.14 -6.91
CA LEU A 262 2.04 -7.49 -7.45
C LEU A 262 1.41 -8.56 -6.57
N SER A 263 0.90 -8.16 -5.40
CA SER A 263 0.35 -9.07 -4.38
C SER A 263 1.26 -10.24 -4.07
N TYR A 264 2.57 -9.97 -3.96
CA TYR A 264 3.52 -10.97 -3.53
C TYR A 264 3.67 -10.90 -2.02
N ARG A 265 3.32 -11.98 -1.32
CA ARG A 265 3.22 -12.05 0.14
C ARG A 265 4.24 -12.99 0.72
N GLY A 266 4.75 -12.67 1.91
CA GLY A 266 5.59 -13.56 2.69
C GLY A 266 4.76 -14.52 3.55
N VAL A 267 5.23 -15.74 3.73
CA VAL A 267 4.64 -16.72 4.66
C VAL A 267 5.71 -17.19 5.64
N LEU A 268 5.35 -17.20 6.93
CA LEU A 268 6.20 -17.71 8.01
C LEU A 268 5.51 -18.86 8.73
N GLU A 269 6.32 -19.84 9.14
CA GLU A 269 5.90 -20.97 9.95
C GLU A 269 6.74 -21.05 11.23
N PHE A 270 6.06 -21.31 12.37
CA PHE A 270 6.68 -21.37 13.68
C PHE A 270 6.47 -22.72 14.37
N ASN A 271 7.48 -23.19 15.09
CA ASN A 271 7.34 -24.29 16.02
C ASN A 271 7.06 -23.73 17.43
N ILE A 272 5.88 -24.01 17.94
CA ILE A 272 5.46 -23.65 19.29
C ILE A 272 5.17 -24.88 20.15
N SER A 273 5.74 -26.06 19.83
CA SER A 273 5.50 -27.29 20.55
C SER A 273 5.91 -27.27 22.04
N ALA A 274 6.81 -26.36 22.40
CA ALA A 274 7.21 -26.11 23.78
C ALA A 274 6.15 -25.30 24.57
N LEU A 275 5.13 -24.75 23.92
CA LEU A 275 4.06 -24.02 24.59
C LEU A 275 3.00 -25.05 25.10
N PRO A 276 2.64 -25.01 26.39
CA PRO A 276 1.66 -25.94 26.96
C PRO A 276 0.27 -25.79 26.30
N ALA A 277 -0.46 -26.91 26.17
CA ALA A 277 -1.77 -26.93 25.51
C ALA A 277 -2.85 -26.08 26.20
N HIS A 278 -2.68 -25.77 27.49
CA HIS A 278 -3.62 -24.94 28.27
C HIS A 278 -3.02 -23.58 28.64
N ALA A 279 -2.06 -23.10 27.87
CA ALA A 279 -1.47 -21.78 28.11
C ALA A 279 -2.49 -20.67 27.83
N ALA A 280 -2.62 -19.74 28.79
CA ALA A 280 -3.27 -18.46 28.58
C ALA A 280 -2.24 -17.45 28.04
N ILE A 281 -2.46 -16.94 26.85
CA ILE A 281 -1.52 -16.01 26.20
C ILE A 281 -1.82 -14.59 26.64
N HIS A 282 -0.87 -13.97 27.33
CA HIS A 282 -0.96 -12.57 27.78
C HIS A 282 -0.42 -11.60 26.72
N ARG A 283 0.67 -11.99 26.07
CA ARG A 283 1.32 -11.19 25.02
C ARG A 283 2.02 -12.12 24.03
N ALA A 284 1.89 -11.83 22.75
CA ALA A 284 2.77 -12.41 21.75
C ALA A 284 3.13 -11.35 20.72
N GLN A 285 4.41 -11.30 20.33
CA GLN A 285 4.98 -10.35 19.40
C GLN A 285 5.83 -11.08 18.37
N LEU A 286 5.58 -10.76 17.10
CA LEU A 286 6.41 -11.16 15.98
C LEU A 286 7.29 -9.98 15.56
N GLU A 287 8.59 -10.21 15.52
CA GLU A 287 9.60 -9.25 15.05
C GLU A 287 10.16 -9.70 13.71
N LEU A 288 10.18 -8.78 12.75
CA LEU A 288 10.73 -8.96 11.41
C LEU A 288 11.85 -7.94 11.21
N THR A 289 13.05 -8.39 10.87
CA THR A 289 14.17 -7.49 10.57
C THR A 289 14.19 -7.15 9.09
N LEU A 290 14.10 -5.86 8.76
CA LEU A 290 14.12 -5.36 7.38
C LEU A 290 15.55 -5.37 6.83
N ASP A 291 15.70 -5.80 5.58
CA ASP A 291 16.92 -5.59 4.77
C ASP A 291 16.76 -4.32 3.92
N PRO A 292 17.34 -3.18 4.34
CA PRO A 292 17.17 -1.92 3.61
C PRO A 292 17.89 -1.92 2.25
N SER A 293 18.88 -2.79 2.07
CA SER A 293 19.63 -2.84 0.80
C SER A 293 18.83 -3.42 -0.35
N GLN A 294 17.83 -4.25 -0.04
CA GLN A 294 16.96 -4.90 -1.01
C GLN A 294 15.52 -4.34 -1.01
N SER A 295 15.18 -3.54 0.00
CA SER A 295 13.85 -2.91 0.09
C SER A 295 13.78 -1.66 -0.79
N ARG A 296 12.56 -1.35 -1.29
CA ARG A 296 12.31 -0.16 -2.12
C ARG A 296 10.99 0.46 -1.69
N PHE A 297 11.01 1.74 -1.39
CA PHE A 297 9.86 2.47 -0.89
C PHE A 297 9.50 3.64 -1.81
N SER A 298 8.23 3.86 -1.94
CA SER A 298 7.66 4.99 -2.65
C SER A 298 7.72 6.28 -1.84
N SER A 299 7.24 7.37 -2.42
CA SER A 299 7.07 8.65 -1.75
C SER A 299 5.97 8.67 -0.69
N TYR A 300 5.14 7.63 -0.61
CA TYR A 300 3.96 7.61 0.24
C TYR A 300 4.20 6.77 1.49
N THR A 301 4.28 7.40 2.66
CA THR A 301 4.68 6.75 3.92
C THR A 301 3.74 5.62 4.39
N VAL A 302 2.45 5.69 4.05
CA VAL A 302 1.49 4.63 4.39
C VAL A 302 1.80 3.35 3.60
N ASP A 303 2.36 3.49 2.40
CA ASP A 303 2.74 2.36 1.57
C ASP A 303 3.93 1.57 2.16
N SER A 304 4.73 2.21 3.04
CA SER A 304 5.83 1.55 3.75
C SER A 304 5.41 0.80 5.02
N THR A 305 4.13 0.42 5.12
CA THR A 305 3.58 -0.33 6.25
C THR A 305 3.21 -1.75 5.83
N VAL A 306 3.56 -2.72 6.67
CA VAL A 306 3.18 -4.11 6.49
C VAL A 306 2.24 -4.56 7.60
N ALA A 307 1.38 -5.53 7.30
CA ALA A 307 0.56 -6.23 8.26
C ALA A 307 0.86 -7.73 8.23
N VAL A 308 0.66 -8.40 9.35
CA VAL A 308 0.67 -9.85 9.43
C VAL A 308 -0.74 -10.36 9.64
N TYR A 309 -1.11 -11.42 8.94
CA TYR A 309 -2.43 -12.01 8.97
C TYR A 309 -2.35 -13.44 9.47
N LEU A 310 -3.31 -13.81 10.32
CA LEU A 310 -3.53 -15.21 10.61
C LEU A 310 -4.03 -15.92 9.36
N THR A 311 -3.62 -17.17 9.19
CA THR A 311 -4.13 -18.03 8.12
C THR A 311 -4.50 -19.41 8.71
N ASP A 312 -5.62 -19.95 8.26
CA ASP A 312 -6.11 -21.25 8.71
C ASP A 312 -5.60 -22.40 7.81
N ASP A 313 -5.26 -22.10 6.55
CA ASP A 313 -4.78 -23.08 5.54
C ASP A 313 -3.34 -22.81 5.08
N GLY A 314 -2.77 -21.68 5.44
CA GLY A 314 -1.47 -21.19 4.96
C GLY A 314 -1.50 -20.55 3.57
N LEU A 315 -2.68 -20.35 2.99
CA LEU A 315 -2.88 -19.79 1.64
C LEU A 315 -3.63 -18.47 1.69
N VAL A 316 -4.72 -18.41 2.45
CA VAL A 316 -5.62 -17.24 2.50
C VAL A 316 -5.49 -16.53 3.84
N ALA A 317 -5.37 -15.21 3.80
CA ALA A 317 -5.39 -14.38 4.99
C ALA A 317 -6.81 -14.31 5.58
N THR A 318 -6.90 -14.47 6.91
CA THR A 318 -8.15 -14.25 7.64
C THR A 318 -8.34 -12.75 7.94
N ASN A 319 -9.46 -12.38 8.55
CA ASN A 319 -9.71 -11.02 9.02
C ASN A 319 -8.93 -10.68 10.31
N ILE A 320 -8.15 -11.62 10.87
CA ILE A 320 -7.36 -11.40 12.08
C ILE A 320 -5.96 -10.99 11.66
N PHE A 321 -5.58 -9.77 11.99
CA PHE A 321 -4.30 -9.20 11.59
C PHE A 321 -3.67 -8.37 12.70
N GLY A 322 -2.34 -8.17 12.62
CA GLY A 322 -1.56 -7.26 13.45
C GLY A 322 -0.84 -6.24 12.60
N LEU A 323 -1.05 -4.95 12.87
CA LEU A 323 -0.29 -3.87 12.22
C LEU A 323 1.13 -3.79 12.78
N SER A 324 2.06 -3.34 11.96
CA SER A 324 3.45 -3.14 12.39
C SER A 324 3.61 -1.85 13.18
N GLU A 325 4.42 -1.96 14.23
CA GLU A 325 5.16 -0.85 14.81
C GLU A 325 6.62 -0.98 14.35
N SER A 326 7.19 0.04 13.72
CA SER A 326 8.57 -0.02 13.26
C SER A 326 9.48 0.86 14.10
N PHE A 327 10.65 0.34 14.48
CA PHE A 327 11.69 1.05 15.24
C PHE A 327 13.07 0.60 14.79
N VAL A 328 14.09 1.35 15.21
CA VAL A 328 15.50 1.01 14.94
C VAL A 328 16.13 0.44 16.21
N SER A 329 16.74 -0.74 16.10
CA SER A 329 17.52 -1.38 17.16
C SER A 329 18.83 -1.88 16.58
N ASN A 330 19.96 -1.55 17.22
CA ASN A 330 21.31 -1.92 16.77
C ASN A 330 21.58 -1.58 15.27
N GLY A 331 21.07 -0.44 14.81
CA GLY A 331 21.20 0.01 13.41
C GLY A 331 20.30 -0.71 12.41
N MET A 332 19.49 -1.66 12.84
CA MET A 332 18.55 -2.41 12.00
C MET A 332 17.10 -1.92 12.22
N ARG A 333 16.33 -1.81 11.16
CA ARG A 333 14.90 -1.52 11.25
C ARG A 333 14.14 -2.81 11.54
N ILE A 334 13.38 -2.81 12.61
CA ILE A 334 12.55 -3.94 13.05
C ILE A 334 11.08 -3.56 12.94
N HIS A 335 10.30 -4.43 12.34
CA HIS A 335 8.85 -4.37 12.33
C HIS A 335 8.32 -5.35 13.37
N ARG A 336 7.57 -4.83 14.35
CA ARG A 336 6.97 -5.60 15.44
C ARG A 336 5.47 -5.65 15.28
N HIS A 337 4.91 -6.85 15.37
CA HIS A 337 3.48 -7.10 15.20
C HIS A 337 2.89 -7.78 16.43
N PRO A 338 1.79 -7.27 17.00
CA PRO A 338 1.04 -7.95 18.04
C PRO A 338 0.31 -9.16 17.43
N VAL A 339 0.63 -10.38 17.89
CA VAL A 339 0.08 -11.64 17.36
C VAL A 339 -0.51 -12.53 18.47
N GLY A 340 -0.93 -11.94 19.59
CA GLY A 340 -1.48 -12.68 20.72
C GLY A 340 -2.67 -13.56 20.35
N GLN A 341 -3.60 -13.04 19.54
CA GLN A 341 -4.76 -13.78 19.06
C GLN A 341 -4.37 -14.98 18.17
N PHE A 342 -3.30 -14.86 17.37
CA PHE A 342 -2.80 -15.96 16.53
C PHE A 342 -2.30 -17.11 17.39
N VAL A 343 -1.43 -16.80 18.36
CA VAL A 343 -0.86 -17.79 19.25
C VAL A 343 -1.94 -18.45 20.11
N GLN A 344 -2.91 -17.68 20.60
CA GLN A 344 -4.03 -18.23 21.37
C GLN A 344 -4.87 -19.22 20.54
N ARG A 345 -5.08 -18.97 19.24
CA ARG A 345 -5.74 -19.92 18.34
C ARG A 345 -4.92 -21.18 18.11
N TRP A 346 -3.60 -21.05 17.96
CA TRP A 346 -2.71 -22.19 17.80
C TRP A 346 -2.69 -23.09 19.03
N VAL A 347 -2.73 -22.51 20.23
CA VAL A 347 -2.84 -23.25 21.49
C VAL A 347 -4.16 -24.01 21.58
N ARG A 348 -5.26 -23.43 21.08
CA ARG A 348 -6.58 -24.05 21.06
C ARG A 348 -6.77 -25.14 19.99
N GLY A 349 -5.71 -25.52 19.30
CA GLY A 349 -5.72 -26.69 18.41
C GLY A 349 -5.77 -26.37 16.92
N ALA A 350 -5.50 -25.14 16.50
CA ALA A 350 -5.32 -24.86 15.07
C ALA A 350 -4.14 -25.67 14.52
N THR A 351 -4.36 -26.35 13.40
CA THR A 351 -3.37 -27.27 12.79
C THR A 351 -2.25 -26.51 12.08
N GLN A 352 -2.57 -25.34 11.50
CA GLN A 352 -1.61 -24.50 10.81
C GLN A 352 -1.05 -23.42 11.75
N ARG A 353 0.27 -23.34 11.84
CA ARG A 353 1.00 -22.37 12.68
C ARG A 353 1.76 -21.41 11.79
N LYS A 354 1.02 -20.79 10.87
CA LYS A 354 1.55 -19.91 9.81
C LYS A 354 0.96 -18.52 9.92
N VAL A 355 1.72 -17.56 9.46
CA VAL A 355 1.26 -16.18 9.26
C VAL A 355 1.60 -15.73 7.85
N ILE A 356 0.73 -14.90 7.28
CA ILE A 356 0.97 -14.22 6.00
C ILE A 356 1.42 -12.80 6.31
N ILE A 357 2.46 -12.34 5.64
CA ILE A 357 2.94 -10.95 5.66
C ILE A 357 2.53 -10.31 4.34
N ALA A 358 1.81 -9.20 4.40
CA ALA A 358 1.41 -8.43 3.23
C ALA A 358 1.62 -6.93 3.46
N GLY A 359 1.79 -6.16 2.40
CA GLY A 359 1.79 -4.71 2.49
C GLY A 359 0.39 -4.19 2.80
N LEU A 360 0.28 -3.15 3.62
CA LEU A 360 -1.03 -2.56 3.98
C LEU A 360 -1.69 -1.89 2.78
N ALA A 361 -0.87 -1.25 1.92
CA ALA A 361 -1.32 -0.59 0.70
C ALA A 361 -1.15 -1.49 -0.54
N GLU A 362 -1.31 -2.81 -0.39
CA GLU A 362 -1.05 -3.79 -1.44
C GLU A 362 -1.67 -3.43 -2.81
N PRO A 363 -2.92 -2.92 -2.90
CA PRO A 363 -3.51 -2.55 -4.19
C PRO A 363 -3.07 -1.17 -4.73
N ASP A 364 -2.40 -0.34 -3.93
CA ASP A 364 -2.25 1.10 -4.20
C ASP A 364 -0.80 1.56 -4.38
N GLY A 365 0.18 0.66 -4.20
CA GLY A 365 1.60 0.98 -4.27
C GLY A 365 2.40 -0.07 -5.04
N LEU A 366 3.71 0.16 -5.15
CA LEU A 366 4.69 -0.78 -5.71
C LEU A 366 5.89 -0.92 -4.77
N ASP A 367 5.66 -0.76 -3.48
CA ASP A 367 6.70 -0.90 -2.47
C ASP A 367 7.14 -2.36 -2.36
N LEU A 368 8.44 -2.54 -2.22
CA LEU A 368 9.07 -3.83 -1.96
C LEU A 368 9.67 -3.81 -0.56
N PHE A 369 9.13 -4.66 0.31
CA PHE A 369 9.72 -4.96 1.61
C PHE A 369 10.53 -6.25 1.49
N THR A 370 11.76 -6.19 1.91
CA THR A 370 12.61 -7.36 2.02
C THR A 370 12.97 -7.59 3.48
N PHE A 371 12.51 -8.68 4.05
CA PHE A 371 12.86 -9.09 5.40
C PHE A 371 13.83 -10.27 5.37
N TYR A 372 14.64 -10.41 6.41
CA TYR A 372 15.41 -11.62 6.59
C TYR A 372 14.48 -12.81 6.88
N GLY A 373 14.74 -13.95 6.24
CA GLY A 373 13.94 -15.16 6.32
C GLY A 373 14.45 -16.20 7.31
N ALA A 374 13.83 -17.37 7.33
CA ALA A 374 14.18 -18.45 8.24
C ALA A 374 15.60 -19.04 8.00
N ALA A 375 16.15 -18.90 6.80
CA ALA A 375 17.51 -19.35 6.48
C ALA A 375 18.60 -18.28 6.73
N ALA A 376 18.23 -17.07 7.15
CA ALA A 376 19.15 -16.00 7.51
C ALA A 376 19.99 -16.32 8.78
N PRO A 377 21.02 -15.55 9.11
CA PRO A 377 21.71 -15.62 10.41
C PRO A 377 20.74 -15.52 11.58
N LEU A 378 20.95 -16.27 12.65
CA LEU A 378 20.01 -16.43 13.78
C LEU A 378 19.54 -15.12 14.40
N SER A 379 20.43 -14.13 14.48
CA SER A 379 20.12 -12.79 15.02
C SER A 379 19.17 -11.96 14.16
N LEU A 380 19.02 -12.30 12.89
CA LEU A 380 18.22 -11.57 11.91
C LEU A 380 16.90 -12.29 11.56
N ARG A 381 16.76 -13.55 11.96
CA ARG A 381 15.55 -14.36 11.67
C ARG A 381 14.30 -13.76 12.29
N PRO A 382 13.14 -13.94 11.66
CA PRO A 382 11.86 -13.62 12.27
C PRO A 382 11.72 -14.29 13.63
N ARG A 383 11.41 -13.51 14.66
CA ARG A 383 11.34 -13.96 16.06
C ARG A 383 9.93 -13.79 16.61
N LEU A 384 9.43 -14.84 17.26
CA LEU A 384 8.17 -14.83 17.97
C LEU A 384 8.45 -14.92 19.47
N SER A 385 8.05 -13.91 20.22
CA SER A 385 8.16 -13.87 21.70
C SER A 385 6.77 -13.95 22.30
N ILE A 386 6.58 -14.88 23.25
CA ILE A 386 5.29 -15.21 23.86
C ILE A 386 5.41 -15.10 25.38
N VAL A 387 4.50 -14.39 26.02
CA VAL A 387 4.31 -14.36 27.49
C VAL A 387 2.99 -15.04 27.80
N TYR A 388 3.02 -16.05 28.65
CA TYR A 388 1.87 -16.88 28.97
C TYR A 388 1.84 -17.30 30.46
N SER A 389 0.70 -17.75 30.91
CA SER A 389 0.56 -18.48 32.17
C SER A 389 -0.14 -19.83 31.96
N LEU A 390 0.01 -20.73 32.90
CA LEU A 390 -0.77 -21.94 32.90
C LEU A 390 -2.13 -21.70 33.59
N ILE A 391 -3.19 -22.13 32.94
CA ILE A 391 -4.51 -22.17 33.56
C ILE A 391 -4.49 -23.44 34.43
N GLN A 392 -4.57 -23.25 35.75
CA GLN A 392 -4.67 -24.35 36.73
C GLN A 392 -6.05 -24.97 36.67
#